data_64c2bf6f9767d7d037d8a194505efa8a
#
_entry.id   64c2bf6f9767d7d037d8a194505efa8a
#
_cell.length_a   1.000
_cell.length_b   1.000
_cell.length_c   1.000
_cell.angle_alpha   90.00
_cell.angle_beta   90.00
_cell.angle_gamma   90.00
#
_symmetry.space_group_name_H-M   'P 1'
#
loop_
_entity.id
_entity.type
_entity.pdbx_description
1 polymer ?
#
loop_
_entity_poly.entity_id
_entity_poly.type
_entity_poly.pdbx_seq_one_letter_code
_entity_poly.pdbx_strand_id
1 'polypeptide(L)'
;MTMMKSLLGAAASVALTAGAALADPALIFDLGGKFDKSFNEAAHAGAEQFKAEAGVEYRDFEPTSDTQGEQAIRNFASRGYNPVVAVSFAWTSAMEKVAAEFPDTKFVIVDAVVDLPNVRSVVYNEEQGSYLVGLLAGMASETGKVGFVGGMDIRLIRKFGCGYVQGVKAANPDAQVFQNMVGTTGAAWNDPVRAGELTKNQIDQGADVVYAAAGASGLGVLQTAADNGKLGIGVDSNQNHLHPGKVLTSMVKRVDLAVYNAFKDTQGDAFTAGVQALGVEQDGVTYAVDDNNKDLITPEMTAAVEKAKADIVAGTVKVHDYMSDNSCPN
;
A
#
# COMPACT_ATOMS: atom_id res chain seq x y z
N MET A 1 -38.90 -72.20 35.68
CA MET A 1 -39.32 -71.05 34.81
C MET A 1 -38.44 -69.90 35.10
N THR A 2 -37.39 -69.74 34.28
CA THR A 2 -36.33 -68.72 34.49
C THR A 2 -36.44 -67.68 33.36
N MET A 3 -36.80 -66.45 33.74
CA MET A 3 -36.88 -65.33 32.75
C MET A 3 -35.51 -64.73 32.54
N MET A 4 -35.05 -64.83 31.32
CA MET A 4 -33.85 -64.17 30.83
C MET A 4 -34.20 -62.72 30.41
N LYS A 5 -33.65 -61.69 31.09
CA LYS A 5 -33.79 -60.27 30.73
C LYS A 5 -32.65 -59.94 29.75
N SER A 6 -33.00 -59.62 28.51
CA SER A 6 -32.08 -59.10 27.49
C SER A 6 -31.81 -57.60 27.76
N LEU A 7 -30.59 -57.23 28.03
CA LEU A 7 -30.10 -55.81 28.00
C LEU A 7 -29.68 -55.47 26.57
N LEU A 8 -30.46 -54.60 25.92
CA LEU A 8 -30.00 -53.93 24.69
C LEU A 8 -29.12 -52.73 25.12
N GLY A 9 -27.83 -52.85 24.83
CA GLY A 9 -26.89 -51.72 24.94
C GLY A 9 -27.01 -50.84 23.69
N ALA A 10 -27.47 -49.59 23.85
CA ALA A 10 -27.44 -48.58 22.81
C ALA A 10 -25.99 -48.00 22.71
N ALA A 11 -25.27 -48.34 21.67
CA ALA A 11 -24.01 -47.70 21.36
C ALA A 11 -24.27 -46.31 20.73
N ALA A 12 -24.06 -45.23 21.48
CA ALA A 12 -24.08 -43.88 20.93
C ALA A 12 -22.82 -43.62 20.13
N SER A 13 -22.94 -43.62 18.81
CA SER A 13 -21.85 -43.18 17.91
C SER A 13 -21.70 -41.64 18.00
N VAL A 14 -20.67 -41.19 18.70
CA VAL A 14 -20.25 -39.78 18.64
C VAL A 14 -19.54 -39.57 17.29
N ALA A 15 -20.25 -38.98 16.35
CA ALA A 15 -19.63 -38.48 15.11
C ALA A 15 -18.77 -37.28 15.49
N LEU A 16 -17.45 -37.45 15.57
CA LEU A 16 -16.50 -36.35 15.55
C LEU A 16 -16.57 -35.71 14.14
N THR A 17 -17.27 -34.61 14.03
CA THR A 17 -17.08 -33.72 12.88
C THR A 17 -15.67 -33.10 13.02
N ALA A 18 -14.70 -33.69 12.34
CA ALA A 18 -13.43 -33.03 12.10
C ALA A 18 -13.75 -31.80 11.25
N GLY A 19 -13.87 -30.63 11.91
CA GLY A 19 -13.86 -29.37 11.20
C GLY A 19 -12.55 -29.34 10.41
N ALA A 20 -12.62 -29.16 9.09
CA ALA A 20 -11.42 -28.94 8.30
C ALA A 20 -10.68 -27.75 8.91
N ALA A 21 -9.48 -27.97 9.43
CA ALA A 21 -8.64 -26.87 9.86
C ALA A 21 -8.41 -25.97 8.65
N LEU A 22 -8.79 -24.71 8.75
CA LEU A 22 -8.52 -23.74 7.71
C LEU A 22 -6.98 -23.59 7.56
N ALA A 23 -6.53 -23.48 6.34
CA ALA A 23 -5.10 -23.32 6.07
C ALA A 23 -4.61 -21.95 6.55
N ASP A 24 -3.41 -21.92 7.12
CA ASP A 24 -2.80 -20.65 7.54
C ASP A 24 -2.51 -19.75 6.33
N PRO A 25 -2.71 -18.44 6.44
CA PRO A 25 -2.31 -17.49 5.41
C PRO A 25 -0.78 -17.35 5.27
N ALA A 26 -0.35 -16.90 4.08
CA ALA A 26 1.05 -16.52 3.85
C ALA A 26 1.16 -15.14 3.21
N LEU A 27 2.23 -14.39 3.57
CA LEU A 27 2.54 -13.05 3.09
C LEU A 27 3.96 -12.98 2.56
N ILE A 28 4.11 -12.44 1.35
CA ILE A 28 5.41 -12.20 0.71
C ILE A 28 5.54 -10.71 0.49
N PHE A 29 6.57 -10.11 1.08
CA PHE A 29 6.84 -8.67 0.98
C PHE A 29 7.52 -8.30 -0.34
N ASP A 30 7.57 -7.00 -0.64
CA ASP A 30 8.44 -6.43 -1.66
C ASP A 30 9.89 -6.28 -1.15
N LEU A 31 10.80 -5.96 -2.06
CA LEU A 31 12.15 -5.53 -1.70
C LEU A 31 12.10 -4.24 -0.86
N GLY A 32 13.07 -4.07 0.03
CA GLY A 32 13.12 -2.89 0.92
C GLY A 32 12.99 -3.25 2.40
N GLY A 33 12.55 -4.48 2.70
CA GLY A 33 12.41 -5.00 4.07
C GLY A 33 11.05 -4.74 4.69
N LYS A 34 10.63 -5.63 5.57
CA LYS A 34 9.32 -5.62 6.26
C LYS A 34 9.02 -4.32 7.00
N PHE A 35 10.03 -3.69 7.59
CA PHE A 35 9.90 -2.51 8.43
C PHE A 35 10.39 -1.23 7.74
N ASP A 36 10.01 -1.06 6.47
CA ASP A 36 10.34 0.08 5.62
C ASP A 36 9.67 1.40 6.03
N LYS A 37 8.83 1.38 7.06
CA LYS A 37 7.98 2.48 7.52
C LYS A 37 6.94 2.95 6.49
N SER A 38 6.71 2.19 5.42
CA SER A 38 5.90 2.55 4.26
C SER A 38 5.04 1.36 3.82
N PHE A 39 5.28 0.84 2.62
CA PHE A 39 4.48 -0.16 1.91
C PHE A 39 4.48 -1.54 2.59
N ASN A 40 5.66 -2.08 2.87
CA ASN A 40 5.77 -3.40 3.49
C ASN A 40 5.29 -3.37 4.96
N GLU A 41 5.60 -2.30 5.70
CA GLU A 41 5.13 -2.17 7.07
C GLU A 41 3.60 -2.03 7.14
N ALA A 42 2.96 -1.37 6.17
CA ALA A 42 1.50 -1.35 6.05
C ALA A 42 0.94 -2.77 5.81
N ALA A 43 1.55 -3.54 4.91
CA ALA A 43 1.15 -4.93 4.68
C ALA A 43 1.30 -5.80 5.94
N HIS A 44 2.41 -5.65 6.65
CA HIS A 44 2.64 -6.33 7.92
C HIS A 44 1.62 -5.95 8.97
N ALA A 45 1.28 -4.67 9.10
CA ALA A 45 0.28 -4.21 10.05
C ALA A 45 -1.10 -4.85 9.82
N GLY A 46 -1.51 -5.01 8.55
CA GLY A 46 -2.75 -5.70 8.20
C GLY A 46 -2.75 -7.19 8.59
N ALA A 47 -1.62 -7.88 8.39
CA ALA A 47 -1.46 -9.27 8.80
C ALA A 47 -1.48 -9.43 10.32
N GLU A 48 -0.80 -8.55 11.07
CA GLU A 48 -0.78 -8.56 12.53
C GLU A 48 -2.16 -8.21 13.11
N GLN A 49 -2.89 -7.28 12.49
CA GLN A 49 -4.27 -6.97 12.89
C GLN A 49 -5.17 -8.21 12.74
N PHE A 50 -5.11 -8.91 11.61
CA PHE A 50 -5.87 -10.14 11.40
C PHE A 50 -5.51 -11.20 12.43
N LYS A 51 -4.22 -11.44 12.67
CA LYS A 51 -3.75 -12.37 13.68
C LYS A 51 -4.28 -12.04 15.08
N ALA A 52 -4.24 -10.77 15.46
CA ALA A 52 -4.73 -10.31 16.77
C ALA A 52 -6.25 -10.52 16.94
N GLU A 53 -7.03 -10.29 15.89
CA GLU A 53 -8.50 -10.39 15.92
C GLU A 53 -9.01 -11.82 15.75
N ALA A 54 -8.42 -12.59 14.82
CA ALA A 54 -8.87 -13.93 14.48
C ALA A 54 -8.20 -15.05 15.30
N GLY A 55 -7.04 -14.77 15.92
CA GLY A 55 -6.23 -15.77 16.62
C GLY A 55 -5.59 -16.80 15.65
N VAL A 56 -5.50 -16.46 14.37
CA VAL A 56 -4.92 -17.33 13.32
C VAL A 56 -3.51 -16.87 13.02
N GLU A 57 -2.56 -17.81 13.07
CA GLU A 57 -1.17 -17.53 12.70
C GLU A 57 -1.03 -17.41 11.19
N TYR A 58 -0.02 -16.68 10.75
CA TYR A 58 0.38 -16.61 9.34
C TYR A 58 1.89 -16.81 9.20
N ARG A 59 2.35 -17.05 7.98
CA ARG A 59 3.78 -17.09 7.67
C ARG A 59 4.13 -15.96 6.71
N ASP A 60 5.32 -15.40 6.90
CA ASP A 60 5.80 -14.36 6.00
C ASP A 60 7.19 -14.68 5.43
N PHE A 61 7.53 -13.96 4.36
CA PHE A 61 8.83 -14.06 3.70
C PHE A 61 9.28 -12.68 3.20
N GLU A 62 10.51 -12.33 3.55
CA GLU A 62 11.20 -11.13 3.08
C GLU A 62 12.19 -11.51 1.98
N PRO A 63 11.90 -11.23 0.69
CA PRO A 63 12.84 -11.49 -0.39
C PRO A 63 14.00 -10.49 -0.35
N THR A 64 15.20 -10.94 -0.68
CA THR A 64 16.40 -10.11 -0.84
C THR A 64 16.80 -9.95 -2.30
N SER A 65 16.07 -10.59 -3.22
CA SER A 65 16.26 -10.47 -4.68
C SER A 65 14.98 -10.84 -5.42
N ASP A 66 14.82 -10.34 -6.64
CA ASP A 66 13.67 -10.59 -7.51
C ASP A 66 13.47 -12.09 -7.81
N THR A 67 14.53 -12.89 -7.82
CA THR A 67 14.46 -14.32 -8.12
C THR A 67 13.85 -15.18 -7.00
N GLN A 68 13.77 -14.66 -5.80
CA GLN A 68 13.21 -15.39 -4.65
C GLN A 68 11.69 -15.39 -4.61
N GLY A 69 11.02 -14.44 -5.27
CA GLY A 69 9.57 -14.28 -5.22
C GLY A 69 8.82 -15.51 -5.75
N GLU A 70 9.15 -16.01 -6.96
CA GLU A 70 8.50 -17.21 -7.53
C GLU A 70 8.66 -18.42 -6.62
N GLN A 71 9.87 -18.62 -6.10
CA GLN A 71 10.14 -19.76 -5.22
C GLN A 71 9.36 -19.65 -3.90
N ALA A 72 9.22 -18.46 -3.34
CA ALA A 72 8.46 -18.21 -2.12
C ALA A 72 6.96 -18.48 -2.34
N ILE A 73 6.36 -17.92 -3.40
CA ILE A 73 4.95 -18.11 -3.76
C ILE A 73 4.67 -19.62 -3.93
N ARG A 74 5.50 -20.31 -4.71
CA ARG A 74 5.39 -21.76 -4.96
C ARG A 74 5.54 -22.59 -3.68
N ASN A 75 6.50 -22.25 -2.83
CA ASN A 75 6.73 -22.93 -1.56
C ASN A 75 5.52 -22.84 -0.63
N PHE A 76 4.91 -21.67 -0.51
CA PHE A 76 3.73 -21.52 0.32
C PHE A 76 2.53 -22.28 -0.27
N ALA A 77 2.25 -22.14 -1.57
CA ALA A 77 1.16 -22.85 -2.22
C ALA A 77 1.32 -24.39 -2.11
N SER A 78 2.52 -24.93 -2.37
CA SER A 78 2.80 -26.38 -2.29
C SER A 78 2.69 -26.96 -0.87
N ARG A 79 2.83 -26.12 0.16
CA ARG A 79 2.65 -26.49 1.56
C ARG A 79 1.22 -26.30 2.06
N GLY A 80 0.31 -25.88 1.18
CA GLY A 80 -1.12 -25.71 1.49
C GLY A 80 -1.46 -24.41 2.23
N TYR A 81 -0.59 -23.39 2.24
CA TYR A 81 -0.96 -22.07 2.75
C TYR A 81 -2.05 -21.44 1.88
N ASN A 82 -3.04 -20.82 2.50
CA ASN A 82 -4.19 -20.24 1.81
C ASN A 82 -4.87 -19.12 2.65
N PRO A 83 -4.91 -17.85 2.18
CA PRO A 83 -4.38 -17.38 0.90
C PRO A 83 -2.86 -17.23 0.91
N VAL A 84 -2.27 -17.13 -0.30
CA VAL A 84 -0.91 -16.65 -0.51
C VAL A 84 -0.99 -15.23 -1.05
N VAL A 85 -0.55 -14.26 -0.26
CA VAL A 85 -0.57 -12.83 -0.61
C VAL A 85 0.84 -12.38 -0.97
N ALA A 86 1.01 -11.77 -2.14
CA ALA A 86 2.26 -11.19 -2.59
C ALA A 86 2.10 -9.68 -2.80
N VAL A 87 2.86 -8.89 -2.03
CA VAL A 87 2.71 -7.43 -1.98
C VAL A 87 3.79 -6.83 -2.86
N SER A 88 3.59 -6.80 -4.17
CA SER A 88 4.41 -6.08 -5.15
C SER A 88 3.99 -6.38 -6.58
N PHE A 89 4.12 -5.39 -7.44
CA PHE A 89 4.06 -5.55 -8.90
C PHE A 89 5.20 -6.44 -9.44
N ALA A 90 6.34 -6.51 -8.74
CA ALA A 90 7.49 -7.32 -9.15
C ALA A 90 7.16 -8.82 -9.22
N TRP A 91 6.15 -9.27 -8.48
CA TRP A 91 5.75 -10.67 -8.43
C TRP A 91 4.72 -11.07 -9.51
N THR A 92 4.37 -10.19 -10.44
CA THR A 92 3.32 -10.42 -11.46
C THR A 92 3.56 -11.72 -12.25
N SER A 93 4.72 -11.84 -12.91
CA SER A 93 5.03 -13.05 -13.72
C SER A 93 5.15 -14.31 -12.88
N ALA A 94 5.66 -14.19 -11.65
CA ALA A 94 5.72 -15.30 -10.70
C ALA A 94 4.31 -15.75 -10.28
N MET A 95 3.43 -14.80 -10.01
CA MET A 95 2.04 -15.07 -9.64
C MET A 95 1.26 -15.72 -10.78
N GLU A 96 1.37 -15.21 -12.02
CA GLU A 96 0.74 -15.81 -13.20
C GLU A 96 1.11 -17.28 -13.37
N LYS A 97 2.39 -17.58 -13.23
CA LYS A 97 2.90 -18.94 -13.38
C LYS A 97 2.45 -19.86 -12.25
N VAL A 98 2.64 -19.44 -11.00
CA VAL A 98 2.38 -20.30 -9.85
C VAL A 98 0.88 -20.48 -9.60
N ALA A 99 0.07 -19.41 -9.72
CA ALA A 99 -1.37 -19.54 -9.49
C ALA A 99 -2.05 -20.49 -10.50
N ALA A 100 -1.55 -20.57 -11.74
CA ALA A 100 -2.03 -21.52 -12.72
C ALA A 100 -1.72 -22.99 -12.34
N GLU A 101 -0.63 -23.23 -11.60
CA GLU A 101 -0.24 -24.58 -11.14
C GLU A 101 -1.02 -25.05 -9.90
N PHE A 102 -1.60 -24.09 -9.12
CA PHE A 102 -2.32 -24.37 -7.86
C PHE A 102 -3.74 -23.79 -7.90
N PRO A 103 -4.66 -24.35 -8.72
CA PRO A 103 -5.99 -23.77 -8.95
C PRO A 103 -6.89 -23.70 -7.70
N ASP A 104 -6.65 -24.56 -6.70
CA ASP A 104 -7.42 -24.59 -5.45
C ASP A 104 -6.91 -23.60 -4.40
N THR A 105 -5.70 -23.06 -4.56
CA THR A 105 -5.13 -22.04 -3.68
C THR A 105 -5.65 -20.65 -4.09
N LYS A 106 -6.05 -19.83 -3.12
CA LYS A 106 -6.39 -18.43 -3.32
C LYS A 106 -5.13 -17.58 -3.26
N PHE A 107 -4.97 -16.72 -4.26
CA PHE A 107 -3.84 -15.81 -4.34
C PHE A 107 -4.33 -14.37 -4.33
N VAL A 108 -3.51 -13.49 -3.76
CA VAL A 108 -3.72 -12.04 -3.83
C VAL A 108 -2.42 -11.39 -4.26
N ILE A 109 -2.51 -10.49 -5.23
CA ILE A 109 -1.39 -9.63 -5.63
C ILE A 109 -1.77 -8.17 -5.43
N VAL A 110 -0.83 -7.38 -4.89
CA VAL A 110 -0.99 -5.93 -4.70
C VAL A 110 -0.15 -5.19 -5.72
N ASP A 111 -0.69 -4.11 -6.28
CA ASP A 111 -0.06 -3.23 -7.28
C ASP A 111 0.16 -3.86 -8.67
N ALA A 112 -0.53 -4.95 -8.96
CA ALA A 112 -0.52 -5.57 -10.28
C ALA A 112 -1.85 -6.25 -10.60
N VAL A 113 -2.05 -6.57 -11.87
CA VAL A 113 -3.22 -7.31 -12.36
C VAL A 113 -2.76 -8.65 -12.92
N VAL A 114 -3.35 -9.73 -12.38
CA VAL A 114 -3.19 -11.10 -12.87
C VAL A 114 -4.59 -11.68 -13.12
N ASP A 115 -4.91 -11.99 -14.37
CA ASP A 115 -6.23 -12.46 -14.79
C ASP A 115 -6.31 -13.99 -14.72
N LEU A 116 -6.49 -14.51 -13.49
CA LEU A 116 -6.71 -15.92 -13.22
C LEU A 116 -7.87 -16.13 -12.25
N PRO A 117 -8.61 -17.24 -12.34
CA PRO A 117 -9.86 -17.44 -11.59
C PRO A 117 -9.67 -17.61 -10.06
N ASN A 118 -8.44 -17.80 -9.61
CA ASN A 118 -8.07 -17.94 -8.21
C ASN A 118 -7.18 -16.80 -7.70
N VAL A 119 -7.05 -15.71 -8.48
CA VAL A 119 -6.25 -14.53 -8.10
C VAL A 119 -7.15 -13.33 -7.89
N ARG A 120 -6.98 -12.66 -6.75
CA ARG A 120 -7.46 -11.30 -6.48
C ARG A 120 -6.33 -10.32 -6.74
N SER A 121 -6.55 -9.37 -7.62
CA SER A 121 -5.62 -8.27 -7.93
C SER A 121 -6.09 -7.00 -7.26
N VAL A 122 -5.32 -6.45 -6.34
CA VAL A 122 -5.65 -5.20 -5.64
C VAL A 122 -4.77 -4.09 -6.21
N VAL A 123 -5.40 -3.12 -6.85
CA VAL A 123 -4.75 -1.93 -7.40
C VAL A 123 -5.37 -0.68 -6.78
N TYR A 124 -4.64 0.42 -6.81
CA TYR A 124 -5.09 1.67 -6.18
C TYR A 124 -5.16 2.80 -7.19
N ASN A 125 -5.99 3.79 -6.91
CA ASN A 125 -6.03 5.05 -7.63
C ASN A 125 -5.09 6.04 -6.92
N GLU A 126 -3.78 5.77 -6.98
CA GLU A 126 -2.75 6.53 -6.27
C GLU A 126 -2.70 7.98 -6.74
N GLU A 127 -3.07 8.25 -7.97
CA GLU A 127 -3.22 9.61 -8.49
C GLU A 127 -4.21 10.44 -7.67
N GLN A 128 -5.28 9.82 -7.16
CA GLN A 128 -6.29 10.50 -6.34
C GLN A 128 -5.72 10.88 -4.97
N GLY A 129 -5.07 9.93 -4.27
CA GLY A 129 -4.42 10.20 -2.99
C GLY A 129 -3.29 11.22 -3.11
N SER A 130 -2.48 11.10 -4.17
CA SER A 130 -1.39 12.04 -4.47
C SER A 130 -1.91 13.44 -4.82
N TYR A 131 -3.07 13.55 -5.48
CA TYR A 131 -3.75 14.82 -5.72
C TYR A 131 -4.11 15.52 -4.40
N LEU A 132 -4.66 14.78 -3.43
CA LEU A 132 -5.04 15.35 -2.13
C LEU A 132 -3.82 15.94 -1.40
N VAL A 133 -2.72 15.19 -1.33
CA VAL A 133 -1.51 15.69 -0.66
C VAL A 133 -0.78 16.73 -1.49
N GLY A 134 -0.94 16.71 -2.82
CA GLY A 134 -0.48 17.77 -3.72
C GLY A 134 -1.21 19.09 -3.49
N LEU A 135 -2.52 19.03 -3.27
CA LEU A 135 -3.33 20.20 -2.92
C LEU A 135 -2.83 20.83 -1.60
N LEU A 136 -2.58 19.99 -0.57
CA LEU A 136 -2.00 20.44 0.69
C LEU A 136 -0.60 21.06 0.51
N ALA A 137 0.25 20.44 -0.31
CA ALA A 137 1.59 20.95 -0.60
C ALA A 137 1.55 22.34 -1.27
N GLY A 138 0.68 22.49 -2.28
CA GLY A 138 0.51 23.77 -2.98
C GLY A 138 -0.02 24.89 -2.09
N MET A 139 -0.87 24.55 -1.11
CA MET A 139 -1.39 25.51 -0.11
C MET A 139 -0.35 25.84 0.99
N ALA A 140 0.49 24.87 1.38
CA ALA A 140 1.48 25.02 2.43
C ALA A 140 2.78 25.69 1.95
N SER A 141 3.08 25.61 0.65
CA SER A 141 4.31 26.15 0.10
C SER A 141 4.33 27.68 0.13
N GLU A 142 5.33 28.27 0.79
CA GLU A 142 5.59 29.71 0.83
C GLU A 142 6.35 30.19 -0.41
N THR A 143 7.17 29.30 -1.01
CA THR A 143 8.01 29.64 -2.16
C THR A 143 7.31 29.42 -3.50
N GLY A 144 6.19 28.70 -3.51
CA GLY A 144 5.56 28.21 -4.73
C GLY A 144 6.39 27.12 -5.42
N LYS A 145 7.36 26.51 -4.74
CA LYS A 145 8.21 25.45 -5.28
C LYS A 145 8.14 24.22 -4.38
N VAL A 146 7.75 23.12 -4.94
CA VAL A 146 7.62 21.84 -4.22
C VAL A 146 8.38 20.73 -4.92
N GLY A 147 8.65 19.65 -4.20
CA GLY A 147 9.40 18.51 -4.69
C GLY A 147 8.61 17.22 -4.66
N PHE A 148 9.00 16.30 -5.53
CA PHE A 148 8.60 14.90 -5.53
C PHE A 148 9.84 14.03 -5.70
N VAL A 149 10.02 13.04 -4.83
CA VAL A 149 11.06 12.03 -4.94
C VAL A 149 10.38 10.67 -5.00
N GLY A 150 10.41 10.05 -6.17
CA GLY A 150 9.93 8.68 -6.39
C GLY A 150 11.05 7.67 -6.20
N GLY A 151 10.71 6.44 -5.83
CA GLY A 151 11.66 5.33 -5.73
C GLY A 151 12.14 4.88 -7.11
N MET A 152 11.61 3.79 -7.61
CA MET A 152 11.94 3.27 -8.94
C MET A 152 11.20 4.04 -10.04
N ASP A 153 11.92 4.38 -11.13
CA ASP A 153 11.32 5.06 -12.29
C ASP A 153 10.48 4.09 -13.14
N ILE A 154 9.24 3.94 -12.72
CA ILE A 154 8.22 3.11 -13.38
C ILE A 154 6.90 3.88 -13.51
N ARG A 155 6.01 3.38 -14.39
CA ARG A 155 4.71 4.02 -14.66
C ARG A 155 3.88 4.22 -13.40
N LEU A 156 3.89 3.24 -12.48
CA LEU A 156 3.18 3.32 -11.21
C LEU A 156 3.67 4.51 -10.37
N ILE A 157 4.98 4.71 -10.22
CA ILE A 157 5.52 5.82 -9.43
C ILE A 157 5.33 7.17 -10.14
N ARG A 158 5.35 7.19 -11.48
CA ARG A 158 4.97 8.37 -12.25
C ARG A 158 3.49 8.74 -12.08
N LYS A 159 2.61 7.76 -11.84
CA LYS A 159 1.21 7.98 -11.48
C LYS A 159 1.06 8.77 -10.17
N PHE A 160 1.83 8.42 -9.12
CA PHE A 160 1.90 9.22 -7.88
C PHE A 160 2.36 10.65 -8.18
N GLY A 161 3.48 10.80 -8.91
CA GLY A 161 4.03 12.11 -9.25
C GLY A 161 3.05 12.97 -10.05
N CYS A 162 2.34 12.36 -11.01
CA CYS A 162 1.36 13.07 -11.83
C CYS A 162 0.14 13.53 -11.01
N GLY A 163 -0.41 12.67 -10.15
CA GLY A 163 -1.48 13.06 -9.22
C GLY A 163 -1.05 14.23 -8.33
N TYR A 164 0.17 14.15 -7.80
CA TYR A 164 0.74 15.22 -6.98
C TYR A 164 0.85 16.55 -7.73
N VAL A 165 1.39 16.56 -8.96
CA VAL A 165 1.47 17.76 -9.81
C VAL A 165 0.09 18.38 -10.02
N GLN A 166 -0.91 17.58 -10.37
CA GLN A 166 -2.28 18.06 -10.59
C GLN A 166 -2.86 18.70 -9.32
N GLY A 167 -2.64 18.10 -8.14
CA GLY A 167 -3.07 18.66 -6.86
C GLY A 167 -2.38 19.97 -6.53
N VAL A 168 -1.05 20.05 -6.69
CA VAL A 168 -0.27 21.27 -6.51
C VAL A 168 -0.78 22.40 -7.41
N LYS A 169 -0.99 22.10 -8.69
CA LYS A 169 -1.47 23.08 -9.68
C LYS A 169 -2.91 23.52 -9.42
N ALA A 170 -3.73 22.67 -8.84
CA ALA A 170 -5.10 23.04 -8.43
C ALA A 170 -5.09 24.05 -7.27
N ALA A 171 -4.11 23.96 -6.36
CA ALA A 171 -3.94 24.93 -5.28
C ALA A 171 -3.24 26.20 -5.73
N ASN A 172 -2.18 26.07 -6.52
CA ASN A 172 -1.34 27.16 -7.00
C ASN A 172 -0.91 26.87 -8.46
N PRO A 173 -1.61 27.44 -9.47
CA PRO A 173 -1.31 27.21 -10.88
C PRO A 173 0.12 27.59 -11.29
N ASP A 174 0.74 28.57 -10.60
CA ASP A 174 2.08 29.06 -10.89
C ASP A 174 3.18 28.25 -10.19
N ALA A 175 2.83 27.35 -9.26
CA ALA A 175 3.80 26.55 -8.52
C ALA A 175 4.69 25.70 -9.43
N GLN A 176 5.96 25.60 -9.09
CA GLN A 176 6.92 24.71 -9.74
C GLN A 176 7.05 23.40 -8.99
N VAL A 177 6.99 22.27 -9.70
CA VAL A 177 7.17 20.94 -9.12
C VAL A 177 8.44 20.29 -9.66
N PHE A 178 9.42 20.06 -8.80
CA PHE A 178 10.62 19.29 -9.12
C PHE A 178 10.32 17.80 -8.96
N GLN A 179 10.72 16.97 -9.92
CA GLN A 179 10.48 15.52 -9.86
C GLN A 179 11.80 14.78 -10.13
N ASN A 180 12.17 13.90 -9.22
CA ASN A 180 13.34 13.02 -9.35
C ASN A 180 12.98 11.59 -8.93
N MET A 181 13.69 10.62 -9.51
CA MET A 181 13.60 9.20 -9.12
C MET A 181 14.92 8.76 -8.51
N VAL A 182 14.85 7.93 -7.46
CA VAL A 182 16.03 7.40 -6.77
C VAL A 182 16.82 6.50 -7.73
N GLY A 183 16.12 5.66 -8.51
CA GLY A 183 16.78 4.75 -9.44
C GLY A 183 15.82 4.08 -10.43
N THR A 184 16.34 3.06 -11.12
CA THR A 184 15.60 2.29 -12.15
C THR A 184 15.52 0.80 -11.83
N THR A 185 15.98 0.38 -10.66
CA THR A 185 15.98 -1.02 -10.19
C THR A 185 15.37 -1.10 -8.79
N GLY A 186 15.07 -2.31 -8.32
CA GLY A 186 14.53 -2.54 -6.98
C GLY A 186 15.38 -1.96 -5.83
N ALA A 187 16.68 -1.73 -6.03
CA ALA A 187 17.53 -1.05 -5.05
C ALA A 187 17.04 0.37 -4.71
N ALA A 188 16.28 1.01 -5.60
CA ALA A 188 15.70 2.33 -5.38
C ALA A 188 14.70 2.38 -4.21
N TRP A 189 14.23 1.25 -3.74
CA TRP A 189 13.33 1.17 -2.58
C TRP A 189 14.06 1.24 -1.23
N ASN A 190 15.39 1.09 -1.21
CA ASN A 190 16.18 1.08 0.03
C ASN A 190 17.52 1.82 -0.14
N ASP A 191 17.47 3.05 -0.65
CA ASP A 191 18.61 3.96 -0.75
C ASP A 191 18.24 5.35 -0.19
N PRO A 192 18.12 5.48 1.16
CA PRO A 192 17.77 6.74 1.80
C PRO A 192 18.85 7.81 1.62
N VAL A 193 20.10 7.43 1.39
CA VAL A 193 21.19 8.39 1.14
C VAL A 193 20.95 9.10 -0.19
N ARG A 194 20.71 8.35 -1.25
CA ARG A 194 20.44 8.92 -2.57
C ARG A 194 19.17 9.77 -2.58
N ALA A 195 18.12 9.29 -1.91
CA ALA A 195 16.87 10.04 -1.77
C ALA A 195 17.06 11.38 -1.04
N GLY A 196 17.88 11.38 0.03
CA GLY A 196 18.26 12.59 0.75
C GLY A 196 19.04 13.60 -0.11
N GLU A 197 20.00 13.13 -0.94
CA GLU A 197 20.74 13.97 -1.89
C GLU A 197 19.82 14.64 -2.92
N LEU A 198 18.86 13.88 -3.48
CA LEU A 198 17.86 14.41 -4.40
C LEU A 198 16.98 15.46 -3.74
N THR A 199 16.55 15.20 -2.50
CA THR A 199 15.76 16.14 -1.71
C THR A 199 16.55 17.42 -1.43
N LYS A 200 17.81 17.30 -1.02
CA LYS A 200 18.68 18.46 -0.79
C LYS A 200 18.81 19.33 -2.06
N ASN A 201 19.01 18.69 -3.21
CA ASN A 201 19.08 19.40 -4.48
C ASN A 201 17.78 20.16 -4.82
N GLN A 202 16.61 19.59 -4.52
CA GLN A 202 15.32 20.28 -4.73
C GLN A 202 15.16 21.45 -3.75
N ILE A 203 15.55 21.28 -2.48
CA ILE A 203 15.55 22.35 -1.46
C ILE A 203 16.49 23.48 -1.87
N ASP A 204 17.67 23.20 -2.38
CA ASP A 204 18.63 24.20 -2.86
C ASP A 204 18.10 25.00 -4.08
N GLN A 205 17.17 24.43 -4.84
CA GLN A 205 16.43 25.10 -5.91
C GLN A 205 15.21 25.87 -5.39
N GLY A 206 14.93 25.78 -4.10
CA GLY A 206 13.89 26.52 -3.38
C GLY A 206 12.65 25.74 -3.02
N ALA A 207 12.63 24.40 -3.19
CA ALA A 207 11.52 23.59 -2.69
C ALA A 207 11.40 23.69 -1.17
N ASP A 208 10.19 23.88 -0.67
CA ASP A 208 9.89 23.97 0.76
C ASP A 208 8.93 22.88 1.27
N VAL A 209 8.33 22.10 0.36
CA VAL A 209 7.59 20.88 0.65
C VAL A 209 8.05 19.78 -0.30
N VAL A 210 8.41 18.59 0.20
CA VAL A 210 8.88 17.47 -0.63
C VAL A 210 8.10 16.20 -0.32
N TYR A 211 7.46 15.62 -1.34
CA TYR A 211 6.72 14.36 -1.25
C TYR A 211 7.60 13.16 -1.59
N ALA A 212 7.58 12.14 -0.73
CA ALA A 212 8.34 10.90 -0.85
C ALA A 212 7.43 9.73 -1.25
N ALA A 213 7.52 9.24 -2.50
CA ALA A 213 6.87 7.98 -2.91
C ALA A 213 7.96 6.95 -3.22
N ALA A 214 8.68 6.46 -2.20
CA ALA A 214 9.96 5.78 -2.37
C ALA A 214 10.26 4.64 -1.38
N GLY A 215 9.27 4.09 -0.69
CA GLY A 215 9.48 3.04 0.31
C GLY A 215 10.47 3.47 1.39
N ALA A 216 11.40 2.60 1.81
CA ALA A 216 12.41 2.92 2.82
C ALA A 216 13.33 4.09 2.40
N SER A 217 13.55 4.31 1.11
CA SER A 217 14.28 5.50 0.62
C SER A 217 13.61 6.80 1.02
N GLY A 218 12.28 6.81 1.19
CA GLY A 218 11.51 7.96 1.67
C GLY A 218 11.94 8.48 3.03
N LEU A 219 12.53 7.65 3.89
CA LEU A 219 13.09 8.08 5.17
C LEU A 219 14.18 9.14 4.98
N GLY A 220 15.02 9.01 3.94
CA GLY A 220 16.03 10.00 3.60
C GLY A 220 15.42 11.33 3.12
N VAL A 221 14.28 11.27 2.42
CA VAL A 221 13.54 12.48 2.00
C VAL A 221 13.01 13.24 3.23
N LEU A 222 12.28 12.53 4.10
CA LEU A 222 11.66 13.13 5.29
C LEU A 222 12.71 13.68 6.25
N GLN A 223 13.80 12.93 6.48
CA GLN A 223 14.92 13.38 7.32
C GLN A 223 15.57 14.65 6.74
N THR A 224 15.88 14.64 5.43
CA THR A 224 16.55 15.79 4.80
C THR A 224 15.66 17.02 4.79
N ALA A 225 14.35 16.88 4.55
CA ALA A 225 13.40 17.99 4.64
C ALA A 225 13.37 18.57 6.05
N ALA A 226 13.24 17.72 7.07
CA ALA A 226 13.21 18.13 8.48
C ALA A 226 14.48 18.86 8.92
N ASP A 227 15.66 18.32 8.57
CA ASP A 227 16.98 18.89 8.93
C ASP A 227 17.20 20.27 8.29
N ASN A 228 16.59 20.52 7.13
CA ASN A 228 16.66 21.82 6.45
C ASN A 228 15.48 22.76 6.82
N GLY A 229 14.68 22.41 7.84
CA GLY A 229 13.54 23.21 8.28
C GLY A 229 12.37 23.26 7.30
N LYS A 230 12.34 22.33 6.32
CA LYS A 230 11.31 22.19 5.30
C LYS A 230 10.29 21.13 5.69
N LEU A 231 9.20 21.01 4.91
CA LEU A 231 8.15 20.05 5.15
C LEU A 231 8.34 18.81 4.26
N GLY A 232 8.14 17.63 4.85
CA GLY A 232 8.03 16.38 4.12
C GLY A 232 6.57 15.94 3.95
N ILE A 233 6.30 15.08 2.97
CA ILE A 233 5.04 14.32 2.85
C ILE A 233 5.40 12.84 2.76
N GLY A 234 4.81 12.04 3.65
CA GLY A 234 5.01 10.60 3.70
C GLY A 234 4.12 9.83 2.71
N VAL A 235 4.31 8.51 2.64
CA VAL A 235 3.57 7.63 1.73
C VAL A 235 3.25 6.28 2.37
N ASP A 236 2.21 5.63 1.86
CA ASP A 236 1.68 4.31 2.22
C ASP A 236 1.16 4.24 3.66
N SER A 237 2.05 4.32 4.63
CA SER A 237 1.73 4.38 6.07
C SER A 237 1.65 5.82 6.56
N ASN A 238 1.01 6.04 7.70
CA ASN A 238 1.09 7.33 8.39
C ASN A 238 2.50 7.51 8.99
N GLN A 239 3.31 8.32 8.31
CA GLN A 239 4.70 8.63 8.68
C GLN A 239 4.86 9.95 9.46
N ASN A 240 3.75 10.61 9.85
CA ASN A 240 3.78 11.91 10.53
C ASN A 240 4.61 11.89 11.82
N HIS A 241 4.64 10.76 12.52
CA HIS A 241 5.35 10.54 13.75
C HIS A 241 6.88 10.49 13.60
N LEU A 242 7.41 10.31 12.39
CA LEU A 242 8.85 10.24 12.16
C LEU A 242 9.55 11.58 12.41
N HIS A 243 8.89 12.68 12.05
CA HIS A 243 9.38 14.04 12.28
C HIS A 243 8.21 14.95 12.67
N PRO A 244 7.76 14.94 13.95
CA PRO A 244 6.61 15.73 14.40
C PRO A 244 6.79 17.22 14.09
N GLY A 245 5.76 17.85 13.50
CA GLY A 245 5.80 19.26 13.08
C GLY A 245 6.67 19.53 11.83
N LYS A 246 7.18 18.46 11.14
CA LYS A 246 7.95 18.56 9.90
C LYS A 246 7.41 17.66 8.78
N VAL A 247 6.54 16.72 9.09
CA VAL A 247 5.76 15.99 8.08
C VAL A 247 4.40 16.65 7.96
N LEU A 248 4.15 17.31 6.82
CA LEU A 248 2.89 18.01 6.55
C LEU A 248 1.70 17.06 6.63
N THR A 249 1.84 15.91 6.00
CA THR A 249 0.88 14.81 5.98
C THR A 249 1.54 13.55 5.42
N SER A 250 0.79 12.45 5.37
CA SER A 250 1.18 11.23 4.64
C SER A 250 0.05 10.85 3.69
N MET A 251 0.37 10.52 2.44
CA MET A 251 -0.56 9.89 1.52
C MET A 251 -0.68 8.41 1.92
N VAL A 252 -1.75 8.09 2.62
CA VAL A 252 -1.98 6.73 3.13
C VAL A 252 -2.59 5.88 2.03
N LYS A 253 -1.94 4.76 1.74
CA LYS A 253 -2.39 3.71 0.82
C LYS A 253 -2.70 2.46 1.64
N ARG A 254 -3.94 2.02 1.64
CA ARG A 254 -4.46 1.02 2.57
C ARG A 254 -4.07 -0.42 2.19
N VAL A 255 -2.76 -0.66 2.07
CA VAL A 255 -2.20 -2.00 1.87
C VAL A 255 -2.48 -2.90 3.08
N ASP A 256 -2.56 -2.32 4.26
CA ASP A 256 -3.00 -2.99 5.48
C ASP A 256 -4.37 -3.64 5.30
N LEU A 257 -5.35 -2.92 4.77
CA LEU A 257 -6.70 -3.46 4.51
C LEU A 257 -6.69 -4.53 3.41
N ALA A 258 -5.85 -4.38 2.38
CA ALA A 258 -5.76 -5.38 1.32
C ALA A 258 -5.31 -6.74 1.88
N VAL A 259 -4.27 -6.76 2.74
CA VAL A 259 -3.77 -7.98 3.38
C VAL A 259 -4.75 -8.51 4.42
N TYR A 260 -5.26 -7.65 5.30
CA TYR A 260 -6.27 -8.01 6.31
C TYR A 260 -7.50 -8.67 5.66
N ASN A 261 -8.07 -8.02 4.63
CA ASN A 261 -9.25 -8.53 3.93
C ASN A 261 -8.95 -9.82 3.16
N ALA A 262 -7.77 -9.96 2.56
CA ALA A 262 -7.35 -11.19 1.90
C ALA A 262 -7.39 -12.39 2.86
N PHE A 263 -6.85 -12.23 4.05
CA PHE A 263 -6.83 -13.25 5.09
C PHE A 263 -8.25 -13.53 5.61
N LYS A 264 -8.97 -12.48 5.98
CA LYS A 264 -10.33 -12.57 6.53
C LYS A 264 -11.32 -13.21 5.56
N ASP A 265 -11.34 -12.77 4.30
CA ASP A 265 -12.29 -13.26 3.31
C ASP A 265 -12.04 -14.74 2.97
N THR A 266 -10.77 -15.16 2.92
CA THR A 266 -10.43 -16.55 2.66
C THR A 266 -10.83 -17.44 3.83
N GLN A 267 -10.59 -17.00 5.06
CA GLN A 267 -11.00 -17.74 6.26
C GLN A 267 -12.53 -17.78 6.43
N GLY A 268 -13.22 -16.74 5.97
CA GLY A 268 -14.68 -16.63 6.01
C GLY A 268 -15.41 -17.20 4.79
N ASP A 269 -14.71 -17.86 3.85
CA ASP A 269 -15.26 -18.35 2.58
C ASP A 269 -15.95 -17.26 1.73
N ALA A 270 -15.45 -16.01 1.84
CA ALA A 270 -15.95 -14.83 1.12
C ALA A 270 -14.97 -14.32 0.05
N PHE A 271 -13.93 -15.09 -0.25
CA PHE A 271 -12.93 -14.71 -1.23
C PHE A 271 -13.52 -14.56 -2.64
N THR A 272 -13.22 -13.44 -3.28
CA THR A 272 -13.55 -13.18 -4.69
C THR A 272 -12.28 -12.92 -5.47
N ALA A 273 -12.12 -13.60 -6.59
CA ALA A 273 -11.07 -13.30 -7.58
C ALA A 273 -11.42 -12.09 -8.43
N GLY A 274 -10.47 -11.62 -9.23
CA GLY A 274 -10.61 -10.49 -10.12
C GLY A 274 -9.99 -9.21 -9.58
N VAL A 275 -10.20 -8.10 -10.30
CA VAL A 275 -9.57 -6.81 -10.00
C VAL A 275 -10.40 -6.01 -9.01
N GLN A 276 -9.76 -5.54 -7.97
CA GLN A 276 -10.29 -4.56 -7.01
C GLN A 276 -9.47 -3.28 -7.14
N ALA A 277 -10.09 -2.21 -7.66
CA ALA A 277 -9.48 -0.88 -7.75
C ALA A 277 -9.96 -0.04 -6.56
N LEU A 278 -9.03 0.40 -5.72
CA LEU A 278 -9.32 1.09 -4.47
C LEU A 278 -8.87 2.56 -4.57
N GLY A 279 -9.83 3.46 -4.66
CA GLY A 279 -9.61 4.91 -4.70
C GLY A 279 -10.03 5.60 -3.40
N VAL A 280 -10.26 6.90 -3.50
CA VAL A 280 -10.78 7.72 -2.40
C VAL A 280 -12.19 7.27 -1.97
N GLU A 281 -13.03 6.85 -2.91
CA GLU A 281 -14.39 6.38 -2.63
C GLU A 281 -14.42 5.11 -1.76
N GLN A 282 -13.44 4.22 -1.94
CA GLN A 282 -13.32 2.97 -1.20
C GLN A 282 -12.40 3.10 0.04
N ASP A 283 -12.00 4.32 0.42
CA ASP A 283 -10.98 4.58 1.43
C ASP A 283 -9.65 3.83 1.18
N GLY A 284 -9.37 3.49 -0.08
CA GLY A 284 -8.12 2.82 -0.47
C GLY A 284 -6.92 3.73 -0.44
N VAL A 285 -7.12 5.01 -0.71
CA VAL A 285 -6.13 6.08 -0.59
C VAL A 285 -6.72 7.30 0.11
N THR A 286 -5.92 7.94 0.97
CA THR A 286 -6.34 9.10 1.75
C THR A 286 -5.13 9.92 2.21
N TYR A 287 -5.33 10.92 3.06
CA TYR A 287 -4.28 11.67 3.73
C TYR A 287 -4.40 11.53 5.25
N ALA A 288 -3.30 11.73 5.97
CA ALA A 288 -3.25 11.57 7.42
C ALA A 288 -3.18 12.90 8.17
N VAL A 289 -4.03 13.04 9.20
CA VAL A 289 -3.93 14.13 10.19
C VAL A 289 -3.98 13.51 11.57
N ASP A 290 -3.01 13.85 12.42
CA ASP A 290 -2.91 13.40 13.80
C ASP A 290 -2.21 14.43 14.69
N ASP A 291 -1.90 14.08 15.92
CA ASP A 291 -1.25 15.01 16.87
C ASP A 291 0.13 15.50 16.42
N ASN A 292 0.81 14.80 15.49
CA ASN A 292 2.14 15.15 15.02
C ASN A 292 2.12 16.26 13.95
N ASN A 293 0.99 16.43 13.24
CA ASN A 293 0.89 17.37 12.11
C ASN A 293 -0.33 18.30 12.13
N LYS A 294 -1.24 18.16 13.09
CA LYS A 294 -2.49 18.94 13.15
C LYS A 294 -2.28 20.45 13.11
N ASP A 295 -1.17 20.93 13.70
CA ASP A 295 -0.85 22.36 13.74
C ASP A 295 -0.30 22.90 12.40
N LEU A 296 0.05 22.00 11.46
CA LEU A 296 0.46 22.34 10.09
C LEU A 296 -0.74 22.42 9.13
N ILE A 297 -1.86 21.80 9.48
CA ILE A 297 -3.06 21.72 8.64
C ILE A 297 -4.08 22.75 9.09
N THR A 298 -4.25 23.81 8.31
CA THR A 298 -5.22 24.85 8.64
C THR A 298 -6.66 24.42 8.36
N PRO A 299 -7.68 25.07 8.94
CA PRO A 299 -9.07 24.80 8.62
C PRO A 299 -9.39 24.95 7.12
N GLU A 300 -8.74 25.91 6.44
CA GLU A 300 -8.88 26.12 4.99
C GLU A 300 -8.32 24.95 4.19
N MET A 301 -7.16 24.40 4.59
CA MET A 301 -6.57 23.22 4.00
C MET A 301 -7.49 22.01 4.16
N THR A 302 -8.02 21.81 5.37
CA THR A 302 -8.99 20.72 5.64
C THR A 302 -10.21 20.86 4.75
N ALA A 303 -10.81 22.04 4.69
CA ALA A 303 -12.00 22.28 3.87
C ALA A 303 -11.72 22.03 2.37
N ALA A 304 -10.55 22.46 1.87
CA ALA A 304 -10.16 22.28 0.48
C ALA A 304 -9.97 20.80 0.13
N VAL A 305 -9.29 20.03 0.98
CA VAL A 305 -9.05 18.60 0.73
C VAL A 305 -10.33 17.78 0.86
N GLU A 306 -11.18 18.04 1.86
CA GLU A 306 -12.46 17.33 1.99
C GLU A 306 -13.40 17.65 0.82
N LYS A 307 -13.40 18.90 0.33
CA LYS A 307 -14.10 19.24 -0.90
C LYS A 307 -13.54 18.46 -2.09
N ALA A 308 -12.22 18.39 -2.25
CA ALA A 308 -11.57 17.65 -3.32
C ALA A 308 -11.92 16.15 -3.29
N LYS A 309 -11.93 15.54 -2.10
CA LYS A 309 -12.40 14.15 -1.91
C LYS A 309 -13.83 13.97 -2.41
N ALA A 310 -14.74 14.86 -1.99
CA ALA A 310 -16.13 14.80 -2.41
C ALA A 310 -16.28 14.98 -3.94
N ASP A 311 -15.52 15.92 -4.53
CA ASP A 311 -15.52 16.17 -5.97
C ASP A 311 -14.98 15.00 -6.78
N ILE A 312 -13.94 14.31 -6.29
CA ILE A 312 -13.40 13.09 -6.91
C ILE A 312 -14.43 11.97 -6.87
N VAL A 313 -15.06 11.72 -5.73
CA VAL A 313 -16.12 10.70 -5.57
C VAL A 313 -17.32 11.02 -6.46
N ALA A 314 -17.72 12.29 -6.56
CA ALA A 314 -18.81 12.73 -7.43
C ALA A 314 -18.43 12.73 -8.93
N GLY A 315 -17.15 12.54 -9.29
CA GLY A 315 -16.63 12.58 -10.65
C GLY A 315 -16.56 13.98 -11.28
N THR A 316 -16.72 15.04 -10.47
CA THR A 316 -16.58 16.45 -10.92
C THR A 316 -15.12 16.84 -11.05
N VAL A 317 -14.23 16.26 -10.24
CA VAL A 317 -12.77 16.29 -10.41
C VAL A 317 -12.33 14.93 -10.90
N LYS A 318 -11.71 14.88 -12.08
CA LYS A 318 -11.11 13.68 -12.65
C LYS A 318 -9.60 13.85 -12.62
N VAL A 319 -8.96 13.19 -11.65
CA VAL A 319 -7.50 13.16 -11.61
C VAL A 319 -7.00 12.26 -12.73
N HIS A 320 -6.12 12.78 -13.58
CA HIS A 320 -5.60 12.03 -14.70
C HIS A 320 -4.66 10.91 -14.22
N ASP A 321 -4.92 9.69 -14.64
CA ASP A 321 -4.06 8.54 -14.39
C ASP A 321 -2.96 8.45 -15.47
N TYR A 322 -1.71 8.68 -15.06
CA TYR A 322 -0.52 8.56 -15.91
C TYR A 322 -0.45 7.20 -16.62
N MET A 323 -0.96 6.13 -16.00
CA MET A 323 -0.90 4.79 -16.58
C MET A 323 -1.83 4.62 -17.78
N SER A 324 -2.78 5.54 -18.01
CA SER A 324 -3.71 5.48 -19.14
C SER A 324 -3.03 5.77 -20.48
N ASP A 325 -2.09 6.72 -20.52
CA ASP A 325 -1.48 7.21 -21.77
C ASP A 325 0.00 7.62 -21.67
N ASN A 326 0.61 7.45 -20.48
CA ASN A 326 1.99 7.88 -20.15
C ASN A 326 2.22 9.39 -20.25
N SER A 327 1.19 10.19 -20.09
CA SER A 327 1.28 11.65 -20.05
C SER A 327 0.85 12.20 -18.68
N CYS A 328 1.26 13.43 -18.39
CA CYS A 328 0.78 14.17 -17.24
C CYS A 328 0.37 15.56 -17.68
N PRO A 329 -0.91 15.93 -17.58
CA PRO A 329 -1.37 17.28 -17.86
C PRO A 329 -0.73 18.24 -16.84
N ASN A 330 -0.27 19.38 -17.33
CA ASN A 330 0.32 20.48 -16.54
C ASN A 330 -0.76 21.43 -16.03
#